data_9a35301f4ab637bfdec42c0b0325296b
#
_entry.id   9a35301f4ab637bfdec42c0b0325296b
#
_cell.length_a   1.000
_cell.length_b   1.000
_cell.length_c   1.000
_cell.angle_alpha   90.00
_cell.angle_beta   90.00
_cell.angle_gamma   90.00
#
_symmetry.space_group_name_H-M   'P 1'
#
loop_
_entity.id
_entity.type
_entity.pdbx_description
1 polymer ?
#
loop_
_entity_poly.entity_id
_entity_poly.type
_entity_poly.pdbx_seq_one_letter_code
_entity_poly.pdbx_strand_id
1 'polypeptide(L)'
;EGCSYRLAVVTMKKQYPGHAKRVMMGVWSFLRQFMYTKFVIVTDDDVNARDWKDVIWAMTTRMDPSRDTTLVESTPIDYLDFASPVSGLGSKMGMDATSKWPGETDREWGTPITMSDDVKRRVDDIWDSLGIEVSSDRPD
;
A
#
# COMPACT_ATOMS: atom_id res chain seq x y z
N GLU A 1 1.54 -11.78 0.87
CA GLU A 1 1.96 -13.05 0.30
C GLU A 1 3.46 -13.15 0.14
N GLY A 2 3.98 -14.26 0.56
CA GLY A 2 5.16 -14.90 -0.01
C GLY A 2 6.52 -14.39 0.33
N CYS A 3 6.74 -13.22 0.86
CA CYS A 3 8.10 -12.69 0.93
C CYS A 3 8.63 -12.51 2.34
N SER A 4 8.14 -13.30 3.27
CA SER A 4 8.52 -13.20 4.65
C SER A 4 8.38 -11.72 5.15
N TYR A 5 9.20 -11.29 6.06
CA TYR A 5 9.19 -9.95 6.64
C TYR A 5 9.84 -8.84 5.78
N ARG A 6 10.25 -9.11 4.53
CA ARG A 6 10.94 -8.12 3.68
C ARG A 6 10.04 -7.07 3.05
N LEU A 7 8.75 -7.35 2.93
CA LEU A 7 7.73 -6.41 2.52
C LEU A 7 6.65 -6.33 3.60
N ALA A 8 6.30 -5.12 4.00
CA ALA A 8 5.17 -4.83 4.86
C ALA A 8 4.18 -3.91 4.14
N VAL A 9 2.90 -4.25 4.20
CA VAL A 9 1.81 -3.32 3.84
C VAL A 9 1.12 -2.93 5.14
N VAL A 10 1.02 -1.63 5.38
CA VAL A 10 0.45 -1.06 6.61
C VAL A 10 -0.73 -0.18 6.25
N THR A 11 -1.91 -0.53 6.72
CA THR A 11 -3.08 0.34 6.65
C THR A 11 -3.18 1.19 7.90
N MET A 12 -3.52 2.45 7.76
CA MET A 12 -3.67 3.37 8.89
C MET A 12 -4.74 4.41 8.62
N LYS A 13 -5.35 4.91 9.69
CA LYS A 13 -6.14 6.13 9.62
C LYS A 13 -5.20 7.33 9.70
N LYS A 14 -4.97 7.98 8.55
CA LYS A 14 -4.12 9.15 8.47
C LYS A 14 -4.68 10.30 9.30
N GLN A 15 -3.83 11.01 10.03
CA GLN A 15 -4.24 12.07 10.96
C GLN A 15 -3.58 13.42 10.67
N TYR A 16 -2.50 13.45 9.91
CA TYR A 16 -1.76 14.67 9.56
C TYR A 16 -0.85 14.43 8.35
N PRO A 17 -0.42 15.50 7.66
CA PRO A 17 0.57 15.40 6.60
C PRO A 17 1.88 14.77 7.08
N GLY A 18 2.45 13.87 6.28
CA GLY A 18 3.69 13.17 6.63
C GLY A 18 3.53 11.98 7.60
N HIS A 19 2.30 11.62 8.01
CA HIS A 19 2.06 10.50 8.92
C HIS A 19 2.58 9.17 8.37
N ALA A 20 2.44 8.94 7.05
CA ALA A 20 2.97 7.73 6.41
C ALA A 20 4.48 7.60 6.60
N LYS A 21 5.23 8.68 6.45
CA LYS A 21 6.68 8.70 6.64
C LYS A 21 7.09 8.32 8.08
N ARG A 22 6.35 8.81 9.06
CA ARG A 22 6.53 8.41 10.46
C ARG A 22 6.29 6.92 10.67
N VAL A 23 5.25 6.36 10.04
CA VAL A 23 4.97 4.90 10.10
C VAL A 23 6.11 4.10 9.49
N MET A 24 6.63 4.48 8.32
CA MET A 24 7.78 3.83 7.69
C MET A 24 8.99 3.79 8.62
N MET A 25 9.35 4.92 9.20
CA MET A 25 10.46 5.02 10.16
C MET A 25 10.20 4.18 11.42
N GLY A 26 8.95 4.14 11.91
CA GLY A 26 8.53 3.29 13.01
C GLY A 26 8.72 1.81 12.72
N VAL A 27 8.26 1.33 11.56
CA VAL A 27 8.42 -0.06 11.14
C VAL A 27 9.90 -0.46 11.11
N TRP A 28 10.77 0.38 10.55
CA TRP A 28 12.20 0.07 10.42
C TRP A 28 12.99 0.16 11.72
N SER A 29 12.46 0.80 12.76
CA SER A 29 13.17 1.03 14.02
C SER A 29 12.61 0.24 15.21
N PHE A 30 11.42 -0.33 15.13
CA PHE A 30 10.69 -0.84 16.29
C PHE A 30 11.09 -2.25 16.70
N LEU A 31 11.17 -3.19 15.77
CA LEU A 31 11.50 -4.58 16.04
C LEU A 31 12.67 -5.04 15.17
N ARG A 32 13.47 -5.98 15.68
CA ARG A 32 14.58 -6.54 14.90
C ARG A 32 14.14 -7.14 13.57
N GLN A 33 13.01 -7.84 13.54
CA GLN A 33 12.43 -8.40 12.30
C GLN A 33 12.04 -7.29 11.33
N PHE A 34 11.47 -6.21 11.81
CA PHE A 34 11.13 -5.06 10.97
C PHE A 34 12.34 -4.25 10.54
N MET A 35 13.45 -4.32 11.27
CA MET A 35 14.73 -3.73 10.84
C MET A 35 15.17 -4.31 9.49
N TYR A 36 14.87 -5.55 9.20
CA TYR A 36 15.18 -6.23 7.95
C TYR A 36 14.14 -6.04 6.85
N THR A 37 13.00 -5.43 7.14
CA THR A 37 11.98 -5.10 6.13
C THR A 37 12.57 -4.11 5.13
N LYS A 38 12.59 -4.50 3.85
CA LYS A 38 13.11 -3.65 2.76
C LYS A 38 12.09 -2.65 2.28
N PHE A 39 10.87 -3.13 2.08
CA PHE A 39 9.79 -2.37 1.48
C PHE A 39 8.68 -2.16 2.49
N VAL A 40 8.20 -0.93 2.59
CA VAL A 40 7.03 -0.58 3.38
C VAL A 40 6.08 0.21 2.51
N ILE A 41 4.88 -0.34 2.28
CA ILE A 41 3.79 0.37 1.63
C ILE A 41 2.82 0.82 2.72
N VAL A 42 2.52 2.10 2.77
CA VAL A 42 1.54 2.66 3.71
C VAL A 42 0.32 3.13 2.94
N THR A 43 -0.85 2.67 3.35
CA THR A 43 -2.15 3.01 2.74
C THR A 43 -3.11 3.55 3.79
N ASP A 44 -4.20 4.16 3.35
CA ASP A 44 -5.32 4.50 4.24
C ASP A 44 -6.11 3.24 4.65
N ASP A 45 -6.98 3.40 5.65
CA ASP A 45 -7.79 2.32 6.23
C ASP A 45 -8.97 1.88 5.35
N ASP A 46 -9.20 2.54 4.22
CA ASP A 46 -10.13 2.13 3.17
C ASP A 46 -9.55 1.09 2.20
N VAL A 47 -8.26 0.75 2.33
CA VAL A 47 -7.55 -0.22 1.50
C VAL A 47 -7.36 -1.53 2.23
N ASN A 48 -7.75 -2.64 1.61
CA ASN A 48 -7.50 -3.96 2.16
C ASN A 48 -6.04 -4.39 1.92
N ALA A 49 -5.20 -4.35 2.95
CA ALA A 49 -3.78 -4.72 2.86
C ALA A 49 -3.54 -6.19 2.43
N ARG A 50 -4.56 -7.04 2.45
CA ARG A 50 -4.48 -8.46 2.04
C ARG A 50 -4.94 -8.68 0.60
N ASP A 51 -5.50 -7.67 -0.03
CA ASP A 51 -5.87 -7.70 -1.44
C ASP A 51 -4.86 -6.88 -2.27
N TRP A 52 -4.04 -7.57 -3.03
CA TRP A 52 -3.05 -6.92 -3.89
C TRP A 52 -3.66 -6.01 -4.95
N LYS A 53 -4.88 -6.29 -5.43
CA LYS A 53 -5.57 -5.41 -6.38
C LYS A 53 -5.85 -4.06 -5.74
N ASP A 54 -6.29 -4.08 -4.50
CA ASP A 54 -6.58 -2.89 -3.71
C ASP A 54 -5.30 -2.09 -3.39
N VAL A 55 -4.24 -2.80 -3.00
CA VAL A 55 -2.93 -2.18 -2.73
C VAL A 55 -2.35 -1.54 -3.98
N ILE A 56 -2.35 -2.24 -5.12
CA ILE A 56 -1.86 -1.72 -6.40
C ILE A 56 -2.73 -0.54 -6.87
N TRP A 57 -4.04 -0.61 -6.70
CA TRP A 57 -4.93 0.51 -6.99
C TRP A 57 -4.53 1.75 -6.17
N ALA A 58 -4.32 1.61 -4.86
CA ALA A 58 -3.89 2.72 -4.02
C ALA A 58 -2.54 3.30 -4.46
N MET A 59 -1.57 2.44 -4.78
CA MET A 59 -0.26 2.87 -5.28
C MET A 59 -0.37 3.64 -6.59
N THR A 60 -1.18 3.15 -7.53
CA THR A 60 -1.28 3.75 -8.89
C THR A 60 -2.14 5.00 -8.93
N THR A 61 -3.05 5.18 -7.98
CA THR A 61 -3.97 6.33 -7.95
C THR A 61 -3.59 7.41 -6.96
N ARG A 62 -2.80 7.09 -5.93
CA ARG A 62 -2.49 8.00 -4.81
C ARG A 62 -1.02 8.41 -4.73
N MET A 63 -0.11 7.68 -5.37
CA MET A 63 1.31 7.99 -5.33
C MET A 63 1.79 8.76 -6.55
N ASP A 64 2.65 9.72 -6.29
CA ASP A 64 3.66 10.19 -7.23
C ASP A 64 5.03 9.64 -6.79
N PRO A 65 5.77 8.92 -7.66
CA PRO A 65 7.02 8.27 -7.27
C PRO A 65 8.06 9.20 -6.66
N SER A 66 8.14 10.43 -7.14
CA SER A 66 9.13 11.40 -6.63
C SER A 66 8.74 11.96 -5.26
N ARG A 67 7.47 12.30 -5.09
CA ARG A 67 6.96 12.88 -3.83
C ARG A 67 6.84 11.85 -2.72
N ASP A 68 6.38 10.65 -3.06
CA ASP A 68 5.83 9.68 -2.11
C ASP A 68 6.76 8.49 -1.83
N THR A 69 7.93 8.45 -2.46
CA THR A 69 8.94 7.45 -2.17
C THR A 69 9.96 7.98 -1.16
N THR A 70 10.28 7.16 -0.18
CA THR A 70 11.36 7.42 0.78
C THR A 70 12.42 6.34 0.64
N LEU A 71 13.62 6.72 0.23
CA LEU A 71 14.78 5.83 0.18
C LEU A 71 15.68 6.09 1.38
N VAL A 72 16.12 5.02 2.03
CA VAL A 72 17.10 5.07 3.11
C VAL A 72 18.23 4.12 2.74
N GLU A 73 19.39 4.69 2.43
CA GLU A 73 20.56 3.94 1.99
C GLU A 73 21.46 3.55 3.17
N SER A 74 22.33 2.58 2.92
CA SER A 74 23.38 2.15 3.87
C SER A 74 22.80 1.74 5.24
N THR A 75 21.74 0.94 5.22
CA THR A 75 21.08 0.42 6.42
C THR A 75 21.40 -1.04 6.65
N PRO A 76 21.34 -1.52 7.90
CA PRO A 76 21.39 -2.96 8.17
C PRO A 76 20.28 -3.71 7.45
N ILE A 77 20.64 -4.85 6.89
CA ILE A 77 19.72 -5.74 6.16
C ILE A 77 20.06 -7.20 6.51
N ASP A 78 19.11 -8.10 6.25
CA ASP A 78 19.33 -9.53 6.45
C ASP A 78 20.48 -10.04 5.57
N TYR A 79 21.43 -10.75 6.18
CA TYR A 79 22.56 -11.36 5.48
C TYR A 79 22.14 -12.40 4.43
N LEU A 80 20.91 -12.92 4.51
CA LEU A 80 20.31 -13.82 3.51
C LEU A 80 19.69 -13.06 2.33
N ASP A 81 19.75 -11.73 2.33
CA ASP A 81 19.29 -10.94 1.19
C ASP A 81 20.39 -10.78 0.15
N PHE A 82 20.47 -11.72 -0.77
CA PHE A 82 21.47 -11.71 -1.85
C PHE A 82 21.24 -10.60 -2.90
N ALA A 83 20.12 -9.88 -2.84
CA ALA A 83 19.89 -8.71 -3.69
C ALA A 83 20.55 -7.43 -3.14
N SER A 84 21.10 -7.48 -1.94
CA SER A 84 21.85 -6.33 -1.39
C SER A 84 23.23 -6.23 -2.04
N PRO A 85 23.79 -4.99 -2.17
CA PRO A 85 25.10 -4.78 -2.77
C PRO A 85 26.25 -5.38 -1.95
N VAL A 86 26.06 -5.46 -0.64
CA VAL A 86 27.03 -6.03 0.32
C VAL A 86 26.28 -6.82 1.38
N SER A 87 26.86 -7.93 1.83
CA SER A 87 26.25 -8.75 2.88
C SER A 87 26.01 -7.92 4.15
N GLY A 88 24.78 -7.95 4.65
CA GLY A 88 24.37 -7.24 5.85
C GLY A 88 24.17 -5.73 5.70
N LEU A 89 24.40 -5.16 4.51
CA LEU A 89 24.21 -3.74 4.24
C LEU A 89 23.44 -3.52 2.94
N GLY A 90 22.37 -2.78 3.01
CA GLY A 90 21.50 -2.50 1.86
C GLY A 90 20.70 -1.22 2.02
N SER A 91 19.56 -1.16 1.37
CA SER A 91 18.69 0.01 1.38
C SER A 91 17.25 -0.38 1.70
N LYS A 92 16.45 0.62 2.04
CA LYS A 92 15.02 0.48 2.31
C LYS A 92 14.24 1.45 1.45
N MET A 93 13.05 1.03 1.02
CA MET A 93 12.13 1.87 0.28
C MET A 93 10.77 1.90 0.98
N GLY A 94 10.31 3.09 1.29
CA GLY A 94 8.95 3.35 1.76
C GLY A 94 8.12 4.00 0.67
N MET A 95 6.86 3.63 0.56
CA MET A 95 5.91 4.09 -0.42
C MET A 95 4.66 4.60 0.29
N ASP A 96 4.37 5.90 0.13
CA ASP A 96 3.19 6.56 0.71
C ASP A 96 2.02 6.51 -0.28
N ALA A 97 1.24 5.46 -0.21
CA ALA A 97 0.01 5.27 -0.99
C ALA A 97 -1.25 5.75 -0.24
N THR A 98 -1.11 6.72 0.65
CA THR A 98 -2.24 7.35 1.33
C THR A 98 -2.81 8.51 0.51
N SER A 99 -4.05 8.90 0.79
CA SER A 99 -4.66 10.13 0.29
C SER A 99 -3.84 11.34 0.72
N LYS A 100 -3.74 12.35 -0.14
CA LYS A 100 -2.91 13.53 0.14
C LYS A 100 -3.75 14.63 0.79
N TRP A 101 -3.19 15.23 1.80
CA TRP A 101 -3.78 16.32 2.55
C TRP A 101 -3.21 17.67 2.07
N PRO A 102 -3.87 18.78 2.41
CA PRO A 102 -3.32 20.12 2.16
C PRO A 102 -1.89 20.24 2.71
N GLY A 103 -0.98 20.72 1.88
CA GLY A 103 0.45 20.80 2.19
C GLY A 103 1.28 19.61 1.69
N GLU A 104 0.65 18.50 1.27
CA GLU A 104 1.32 17.39 0.59
C GLU A 104 1.16 17.46 -0.94
N THR A 105 0.16 18.21 -1.41
CA THR A 105 -0.10 18.48 -2.82
C THR A 105 -0.81 19.83 -2.97
N ASP A 106 -0.56 20.51 -4.08
CA ASP A 106 -1.29 21.73 -4.47
C ASP A 106 -2.59 21.43 -5.23
N ARG A 107 -2.85 20.15 -5.53
CA ARG A 107 -4.07 19.74 -6.24
C ARG A 107 -5.19 19.44 -5.27
N GLU A 108 -6.41 19.75 -5.69
CA GLU A 108 -7.60 19.23 -5.02
C GLU A 108 -7.59 17.71 -5.09
N TRP A 109 -7.72 17.06 -3.93
CA TRP A 109 -7.67 15.61 -3.85
C TRP A 109 -9.01 15.00 -4.24
N GLY A 110 -8.98 14.06 -5.17
CA GLY A 110 -10.17 13.39 -5.65
C GLY A 110 -10.81 12.48 -4.60
N THR A 111 -12.11 12.32 -4.69
CA THR A 111 -12.86 11.35 -3.89
C THR A 111 -13.09 10.08 -4.72
N PRO A 112 -12.84 8.88 -4.20
CA PRO A 112 -13.15 7.65 -4.89
C PRO A 112 -14.64 7.59 -5.26
N ILE A 113 -14.90 7.24 -6.52
CA ILE A 113 -16.27 7.05 -6.99
C ILE A 113 -16.76 5.72 -6.45
N THR A 114 -17.77 5.78 -5.59
CA THR A 114 -18.43 4.58 -5.04
C THR A 114 -19.89 4.58 -5.44
N MET A 115 -20.41 3.41 -5.81
CA MET A 115 -21.85 3.23 -6.04
C MET A 115 -22.60 3.37 -4.72
N SER A 116 -23.74 4.06 -4.74
CA SER A 116 -24.64 4.10 -3.58
C SER A 116 -25.18 2.71 -3.28
N ASP A 117 -25.51 2.45 -2.02
CA ASP A 117 -26.04 1.15 -1.61
C ASP A 117 -27.38 0.82 -2.28
N ASP A 118 -28.11 1.85 -2.68
CA ASP A 118 -29.35 1.71 -3.45
C ASP A 118 -29.08 1.19 -4.87
N VAL A 119 -28.05 1.69 -5.52
CA VAL A 119 -27.62 1.20 -6.84
C VAL A 119 -27.08 -0.23 -6.73
N LYS A 120 -26.29 -0.53 -5.70
CA LYS A 120 -25.79 -1.90 -5.46
C LYS A 120 -26.94 -2.88 -5.33
N ARG A 121 -27.90 -2.59 -4.44
CA ARG A 121 -29.10 -3.44 -4.26
C ARG A 121 -29.88 -3.64 -5.56
N ARG A 122 -30.11 -2.57 -6.33
CA ARG A 122 -30.81 -2.69 -7.61
C ARG A 122 -30.07 -3.55 -8.63
N VAL A 123 -28.74 -3.52 -8.62
CA VAL A 123 -27.91 -4.38 -9.48
C VAL A 123 -28.00 -5.83 -8.99
N ASP A 124 -27.94 -6.06 -7.68
CA ASP A 124 -28.06 -7.41 -7.09
C ASP A 124 -29.43 -8.03 -7.42
N ASP A 125 -30.52 -7.26 -7.33
CA ASP A 125 -31.88 -7.70 -7.63
C ASP A 125 -32.08 -8.14 -9.10
N ILE A 126 -31.35 -7.56 -10.03
CA ILE A 126 -31.46 -7.88 -11.46
C ILE A 126 -30.34 -8.79 -11.97
N TRP A 127 -29.35 -9.11 -11.12
CA TRP A 127 -28.12 -9.79 -11.52
C TRP A 127 -28.38 -11.09 -12.30
N ASP A 128 -29.23 -11.95 -11.76
CA ASP A 128 -29.59 -13.24 -12.39
C ASP A 128 -30.27 -13.07 -13.76
N SER A 129 -30.99 -11.95 -13.93
CA SER A 129 -31.69 -11.64 -15.19
C SER A 129 -30.78 -11.12 -16.28
N LEU A 130 -29.56 -10.66 -15.95
CA LEU A 130 -28.59 -10.12 -16.90
C LEU A 130 -27.93 -11.21 -17.75
N GLY A 131 -28.04 -12.48 -17.36
CA GLY A 131 -27.43 -13.60 -18.09
C GLY A 131 -25.89 -13.52 -18.14
N ILE A 132 -25.28 -12.80 -17.20
CA ILE A 132 -23.82 -12.69 -17.11
C ILE A 132 -23.30 -13.91 -16.36
N GLU A 133 -22.70 -14.83 -17.10
CA GLU A 133 -21.94 -15.92 -16.48
C GLU A 133 -20.66 -15.34 -15.85
N VAL A 134 -20.58 -15.36 -14.54
CA VAL A 134 -19.32 -15.12 -13.85
C VAL A 134 -18.47 -16.38 -14.02
N SER A 135 -17.45 -16.34 -14.89
CA SER A 135 -16.53 -17.47 -15.02
C SER A 135 -15.94 -17.74 -13.63
N SER A 136 -16.04 -18.97 -13.17
CA SER A 136 -15.47 -19.45 -11.91
C SER A 136 -13.92 -19.48 -11.95
N ASP A 137 -13.32 -19.17 -13.08
CA ASP A 137 -11.89 -19.05 -13.29
C ASP A 137 -11.38 -17.67 -12.92
N ARG A 138 -11.47 -17.30 -11.64
CA ARG A 138 -10.55 -16.31 -11.09
C ARG A 138 -9.31 -17.08 -10.64
N PRO A 139 -8.15 -16.84 -11.25
CA PRO A 139 -6.91 -17.31 -10.64
C PRO A 139 -6.78 -16.62 -9.27
N ASP A 140 -6.61 -17.43 -8.24
CA ASP A 140 -6.29 -17.01 -6.87
C ASP A 140 -5.02 -16.13 -6.81
#